data_49780d3d7eb9b5d6486afd45eb1a395e
#
_entry.id   49780d3d7eb9b5d6486afd45eb1a395e
#
_cell.length_a   1.000
_cell.length_b   1.000
_cell.length_c   1.000
_cell.angle_alpha   90.00
_cell.angle_beta   90.00
_cell.angle_gamma   90.00
#
_symmetry.space_group_name_H-M   'P 1'
#
loop_
_entity.id
_entity.type
_entity.pdbx_description
1 polymer ?
#
loop_
_entity_poly.entity_id
_entity_poly.type
_entity_poly.pdbx_seq_one_letter_code
_entity_poly.pdbx_strand_id
1 'polypeptide(L)'
;MTVNHGEDFSNLLEFIENETGYQLYRTKLNVSDFGIPQERERIFIVGFRPDISCESFSFPTSATGPMHDQLPDKMPSKYALESVDGLPNQVIRVHTDAVRKRFEAVPQGGRDRGSYSDKLRPEMPSGTVMIGSSAGGARPFIHPYEPRALTVRETARLHSFPDWYEFSGSRTEQYRQVGNAVPPLLAYEILS
;
A
#
# COMPACT_ATOMS: atom_id res chain seq x y z
N MET A 1 4.64 -23.92 -15.23
CA MET A 1 3.53 -24.44 -14.45
C MET A 1 2.53 -23.30 -14.28
N THR A 2 1.41 -23.38 -14.98
CA THR A 2 0.30 -22.43 -14.80
C THR A 2 -0.43 -22.90 -13.55
N VAL A 3 -0.22 -22.21 -12.45
CA VAL A 3 -0.93 -22.47 -11.20
C VAL A 3 -2.40 -22.09 -11.44
N ASN A 4 -3.31 -22.99 -11.18
CA ASN A 4 -4.76 -22.78 -11.32
C ASN A 4 -5.24 -21.99 -10.09
N HIS A 5 -4.79 -20.72 -9.99
CA HIS A 5 -4.86 -19.89 -8.78
C HIS A 5 -6.26 -19.77 -8.15
N GLY A 6 -7.33 -19.97 -8.93
CA GLY A 6 -8.70 -19.90 -8.42
C GLY A 6 -9.12 -21.17 -7.68
N GLU A 7 -8.82 -22.36 -8.19
CA GLU A 7 -9.16 -23.63 -7.56
C GLU A 7 -8.34 -23.87 -6.29
N ASP A 8 -7.02 -23.64 -6.36
CA ASP A 8 -6.14 -23.80 -5.18
C ASP A 8 -6.57 -22.92 -4.01
N PHE A 9 -6.99 -21.68 -4.32
CA PHE A 9 -7.46 -20.75 -3.30
C PHE A 9 -8.81 -21.21 -2.69
N SER A 10 -9.74 -21.67 -3.51
CA SER A 10 -11.02 -22.18 -3.03
C SER A 10 -10.85 -23.44 -2.18
N ASN A 11 -9.99 -24.36 -2.63
CA ASN A 11 -9.67 -25.59 -1.89
C ASN A 11 -9.01 -25.28 -0.53
N LEU A 12 -8.15 -24.25 -0.48
CA LEU A 12 -7.53 -23.79 0.78
C LEU A 12 -8.59 -23.28 1.77
N LEU A 13 -9.54 -22.49 1.32
CA LEU A 13 -10.60 -21.96 2.19
C LEU A 13 -11.51 -23.08 2.70
N GLU A 14 -11.92 -23.99 1.81
CA GLU A 14 -12.72 -25.16 2.17
C GLU A 14 -11.98 -26.06 3.17
N PHE A 15 -10.69 -26.27 2.97
CA PHE A 15 -9.84 -27.00 3.91
C PHE A 15 -9.82 -26.33 5.30
N ILE A 16 -9.64 -25.00 5.35
CA ILE A 16 -9.63 -24.26 6.62
C ILE A 16 -10.99 -24.42 7.33
N GLU A 17 -12.12 -24.21 6.63
CA GLU A 17 -13.45 -24.32 7.20
C GLU A 17 -13.72 -25.73 7.73
N ASN A 18 -13.37 -26.77 6.96
CA ASN A 18 -13.59 -28.17 7.33
C ASN A 18 -12.71 -28.61 8.52
N GLU A 19 -11.44 -28.23 8.54
CA GLU A 19 -10.51 -28.67 9.60
C GLU A 19 -10.63 -27.86 10.89
N THR A 20 -11.04 -26.59 10.80
CA THR A 20 -11.08 -25.71 11.98
C THR A 20 -12.49 -25.38 12.45
N GLY A 21 -13.50 -25.57 11.60
CA GLY A 21 -14.87 -25.14 11.84
C GLY A 21 -15.05 -23.61 11.86
N TYR A 22 -14.04 -22.84 11.40
CA TYR A 22 -14.16 -21.39 11.30
C TYR A 22 -15.21 -20.99 10.27
N GLN A 23 -16.00 -19.97 10.60
CA GLN A 23 -16.85 -19.29 9.64
C GLN A 23 -16.02 -18.22 8.92
N LEU A 24 -15.80 -18.38 7.59
CA LEU A 24 -14.95 -17.49 6.81
C LEU A 24 -15.77 -16.47 6.00
N TYR A 25 -15.35 -15.22 6.08
CA TYR A 25 -15.82 -14.12 5.24
C TYR A 25 -14.66 -13.65 4.36
N ARG A 26 -14.93 -13.41 3.09
CA ARG A 26 -13.89 -13.00 2.13
C ARG A 26 -14.37 -11.89 1.21
N THR A 27 -13.49 -10.95 0.91
CA THR A 27 -13.73 -9.91 -0.09
C THR A 27 -12.43 -9.41 -0.69
N LYS A 28 -12.53 -8.77 -1.85
CA LYS A 28 -11.43 -8.02 -2.44
C LYS A 28 -11.68 -6.53 -2.22
N LEU A 29 -10.72 -5.83 -1.59
CA LEU A 29 -10.79 -4.40 -1.32
C LEU A 29 -9.65 -3.68 -2.03
N ASN A 30 -9.93 -2.47 -2.52
CA ASN A 30 -8.90 -1.53 -2.96
C ASN A 30 -8.73 -0.47 -1.87
N VAL A 31 -7.50 -0.30 -1.39
CA VAL A 31 -7.24 0.62 -0.28
C VAL A 31 -7.56 2.08 -0.62
N SER A 32 -7.49 2.44 -1.91
CA SER A 32 -7.85 3.79 -2.37
C SER A 32 -9.31 4.16 -2.11
N ASP A 33 -10.19 3.16 -1.99
CA ASP A 33 -11.61 3.35 -1.71
C ASP A 33 -11.88 3.74 -0.24
N PHE A 34 -10.84 3.73 0.59
CA PHE A 34 -10.89 4.06 2.03
C PHE A 34 -10.07 5.31 2.38
N GLY A 35 -9.92 6.25 1.43
CA GLY A 35 -9.20 7.50 1.65
C GLY A 35 -7.66 7.34 1.77
N ILE A 36 -7.12 6.22 1.34
CA ILE A 36 -5.68 5.96 1.33
C ILE A 36 -5.11 6.34 -0.04
N PRO A 37 -4.06 7.16 -0.12
CA PRO A 37 -3.53 7.67 -1.39
C PRO A 37 -2.72 6.62 -2.18
N GLN A 38 -3.24 5.39 -2.27
CA GLN A 38 -2.61 4.25 -2.95
C GLN A 38 -3.62 3.34 -3.61
N GLU A 39 -3.38 2.98 -4.86
CA GLU A 39 -4.09 1.89 -5.55
C GLU A 39 -3.45 0.56 -5.16
N ARG A 40 -4.16 -0.22 -4.34
CA ARG A 40 -3.71 -1.54 -3.89
C ARG A 40 -4.91 -2.43 -3.65
N GLU A 41 -5.11 -3.39 -4.51
CA GLU A 41 -6.13 -4.42 -4.31
C GLU A 41 -5.55 -5.62 -3.56
N ARG A 42 -6.29 -6.10 -2.55
CA ARG A 42 -5.96 -7.32 -1.79
C ARG A 42 -7.23 -8.08 -1.45
N ILE A 43 -7.08 -9.39 -1.35
CA ILE A 43 -8.11 -10.25 -0.79
C ILE A 43 -7.94 -10.24 0.72
N PHE A 44 -9.03 -10.01 1.42
CA PHE A 44 -9.13 -10.10 2.88
C PHE A 44 -9.99 -11.28 3.24
N ILE A 45 -9.55 -12.04 4.25
CA ILE A 45 -10.26 -13.17 4.81
C ILE A 45 -10.33 -12.92 6.31
N VAL A 46 -11.55 -12.92 6.84
CA VAL A 46 -11.82 -12.85 8.29
C VAL A 46 -12.49 -14.16 8.69
N GLY A 47 -11.95 -14.80 9.71
CA GLY A 47 -12.45 -16.07 10.22
C GLY A 47 -12.86 -15.98 11.69
N PHE A 48 -14.07 -16.42 12.02
CA PHE A 48 -14.55 -16.51 13.39
C PHE A 48 -14.50 -17.96 13.86
N ARG A 49 -13.94 -18.15 15.06
CA ARG A 49 -13.90 -19.47 15.69
C ARG A 49 -15.32 -19.95 16.01
N PRO A 50 -15.56 -21.28 16.03
CA PRO A 50 -16.90 -21.84 16.30
C PRO A 50 -17.49 -21.43 17.66
N ASP A 51 -16.64 -21.11 18.64
CA ASP A 51 -17.04 -20.70 19.98
C ASP A 51 -17.36 -19.20 20.11
N ILE A 52 -17.14 -18.43 19.04
CA ILE A 52 -17.47 -17.01 18.97
C ILE A 52 -18.71 -16.86 18.12
N SER A 53 -19.81 -16.45 18.75
CA SER A 53 -21.02 -16.11 18.01
C SER A 53 -20.77 -14.83 17.21
N CYS A 54 -20.72 -14.94 15.89
CA CYS A 54 -20.73 -13.82 14.97
C CYS A 54 -22.06 -13.83 14.21
N GLU A 55 -23.03 -13.07 14.71
CA GLU A 55 -24.37 -13.04 14.11
C GLU A 55 -24.39 -12.26 12.78
N SER A 56 -23.50 -11.26 12.61
CA SER A 56 -23.43 -10.49 11.37
C SER A 56 -22.09 -9.78 11.22
N PHE A 57 -21.13 -10.38 10.52
CA PHE A 57 -19.94 -9.65 10.06
C PHE A 57 -20.15 -9.22 8.62
N SER A 58 -19.85 -7.96 8.33
CA SER A 58 -19.75 -7.44 6.97
C SER A 58 -18.46 -6.64 6.82
N PHE A 59 -17.80 -6.80 5.68
CA PHE A 59 -16.67 -5.92 5.36
C PHE A 59 -17.15 -4.48 5.19
N PRO A 60 -16.28 -3.49 5.52
CA PRO A 60 -16.62 -2.09 5.34
C PRO A 60 -16.93 -1.80 3.86
N THR A 61 -17.92 -0.96 3.65
CA THR A 61 -18.22 -0.40 2.33
C THR A 61 -17.28 0.76 2.04
N SER A 62 -17.01 1.02 0.75
CA SER A 62 -16.17 2.12 0.32
C SER A 62 -16.54 3.44 1.03
N ALA A 63 -15.55 4.09 1.63
CA ALA A 63 -15.71 5.41 2.25
C ALA A 63 -15.50 6.56 1.24
N THR A 64 -15.00 6.25 0.04
CA THR A 64 -14.83 7.19 -1.08
C THR A 64 -15.63 6.71 -2.26
N GLY A 65 -16.24 7.60 -2.99
CA GLY A 65 -17.04 7.29 -4.16
C GLY A 65 -18.28 8.17 -4.27
N PRO A 66 -19.08 8.03 -5.31
CA PRO A 66 -20.18 8.95 -5.64
C PRO A 66 -21.33 8.99 -4.61
N MET A 67 -21.27 8.19 -3.55
CA MET A 67 -22.23 8.21 -2.45
C MET A 67 -21.84 9.14 -1.28
N HIS A 68 -20.64 9.71 -1.30
CA HIS A 68 -20.16 10.66 -0.29
C HIS A 68 -19.83 12.00 -0.95
N ASP A 69 -20.82 12.87 -1.11
CA ASP A 69 -20.72 14.18 -1.78
C ASP A 69 -19.68 15.16 -1.19
N GLN A 70 -18.90 14.77 -0.19
CA GLN A 70 -17.96 15.64 0.53
C GLN A 70 -16.48 15.17 0.45
N LEU A 71 -16.18 14.01 -0.10
CA LEU A 71 -14.81 13.53 -0.25
C LEU A 71 -14.43 13.44 -1.73
N PRO A 72 -13.20 13.80 -2.11
CA PRO A 72 -12.71 13.53 -3.46
C PRO A 72 -12.82 12.03 -3.73
N ASP A 73 -13.15 11.64 -4.96
CA ASP A 73 -13.32 10.25 -5.35
C ASP A 73 -12.17 9.35 -4.90
N LYS A 74 -10.94 9.85 -4.89
CA LYS A 74 -9.75 9.16 -4.38
C LYS A 74 -8.73 10.16 -3.86
N MET A 75 -8.06 9.80 -2.77
CA MET A 75 -7.05 10.66 -2.13
C MET A 75 -5.81 10.82 -3.04
N PRO A 76 -5.46 12.04 -3.48
CA PRO A 76 -4.24 12.30 -4.23
C PRO A 76 -2.96 12.01 -3.45
N SER A 77 -1.94 11.44 -4.14
CA SER A 77 -0.67 11.08 -3.51
C SER A 77 0.14 12.29 -3.00
N LYS A 78 -0.11 13.50 -3.52
CA LYS A 78 0.56 14.74 -3.05
C LYS A 78 0.41 14.97 -1.55
N TYR A 79 -0.73 14.64 -0.96
CA TYR A 79 -0.96 14.85 0.47
C TYR A 79 -0.04 14.00 1.37
N ALA A 80 0.45 12.86 0.87
CA ALA A 80 1.45 12.08 1.59
C ALA A 80 2.85 12.71 1.60
N LEU A 81 3.09 13.72 0.74
CA LEU A 81 4.39 14.35 0.55
C LEU A 81 4.51 15.72 1.25
N GLU A 82 3.41 16.24 1.78
CA GLU A 82 3.37 17.55 2.42
C GLU A 82 3.86 17.49 3.86
N SER A 83 4.58 18.54 4.30
CA SER A 83 4.98 18.74 5.72
C SER A 83 5.65 17.50 6.36
N VAL A 84 6.59 16.89 5.64
CA VAL A 84 7.32 15.69 6.11
C VAL A 84 8.63 16.00 6.85
N ASP A 85 9.07 17.25 6.85
CA ASP A 85 10.34 17.66 7.45
C ASP A 85 10.35 17.41 8.96
N GLY A 86 11.46 16.86 9.44
CA GLY A 86 11.65 16.54 10.86
C GLY A 86 10.95 15.27 11.35
N LEU A 87 10.18 14.59 10.50
CA LEU A 87 9.52 13.34 10.88
C LEU A 87 10.47 12.14 10.92
N PRO A 88 10.18 11.13 11.73
CA PRO A 88 10.94 9.89 11.76
C PRO A 88 10.99 9.22 10.37
N ASN A 89 12.13 8.64 10.02
CA ASN A 89 12.38 7.97 8.73
C ASN A 89 12.32 8.90 7.49
N GLN A 90 12.35 10.22 7.68
CA GLN A 90 12.43 11.21 6.62
C GLN A 90 13.90 11.46 6.25
N VAL A 91 14.55 10.45 5.65
CA VAL A 91 15.95 10.53 5.22
C VAL A 91 16.03 10.49 3.71
N ILE A 92 16.36 11.64 3.11
CA ILE A 92 16.52 11.77 1.66
C ILE A 92 17.74 10.97 1.20
N ARG A 93 17.55 10.14 0.18
CA ARG A 93 18.64 9.46 -0.48
C ARG A 93 19.38 10.39 -1.42
N VAL A 94 20.69 10.55 -1.21
CA VAL A 94 21.55 11.22 -2.17
C VAL A 94 21.75 10.32 -3.39
N HIS A 95 21.43 10.82 -4.56
CA HIS A 95 21.62 10.15 -5.85
C HIS A 95 22.79 10.79 -6.60
N THR A 96 23.47 10.03 -7.44
CA THR A 96 24.48 10.58 -8.37
C THR A 96 23.81 11.51 -9.38
N ASP A 97 24.58 12.44 -9.94
CA ASP A 97 24.06 13.39 -10.96
C ASP A 97 23.44 12.67 -12.17
N ALA A 98 24.01 11.55 -12.57
CA ALA A 98 23.46 10.74 -13.66
C ALA A 98 22.06 10.19 -13.32
N VAL A 99 21.83 9.73 -12.08
CA VAL A 99 20.52 9.25 -11.63
C VAL A 99 19.55 10.42 -11.49
N ARG A 100 20.00 11.55 -10.95
CA ARG A 100 19.17 12.77 -10.81
C ARG A 100 18.66 13.25 -12.17
N LYS A 101 19.55 13.42 -13.15
CA LYS A 101 19.20 13.81 -14.53
C LYS A 101 18.20 12.83 -15.15
N ARG A 102 18.40 11.55 -14.93
CA ARG A 102 17.49 10.51 -15.43
C ARG A 102 16.10 10.62 -14.79
N PHE A 103 16.02 10.81 -13.45
CA PHE A 103 14.75 11.00 -12.74
C PHE A 103 14.04 12.30 -13.12
N GLU A 104 14.80 13.36 -13.39
CA GLU A 104 14.25 14.62 -13.86
C GLU A 104 13.57 14.46 -15.23
N ALA A 105 14.19 13.73 -16.14
CA ALA A 105 13.67 13.46 -17.49
C ALA A 105 12.43 12.55 -17.52
N VAL A 106 12.13 11.82 -16.43
CA VAL A 106 10.91 11.00 -16.35
C VAL A 106 9.70 11.92 -16.15
N PRO A 107 8.68 11.88 -17.02
CA PRO A 107 7.45 12.64 -16.81
C PRO A 107 6.65 12.05 -15.63
N GLN A 108 5.76 12.85 -15.03
CA GLN A 108 4.83 12.36 -14.02
C GLN A 108 3.98 11.21 -14.58
N GLY A 109 3.91 10.10 -13.82
CA GLY A 109 3.29 8.85 -14.26
C GLY A 109 4.15 7.99 -15.18
N GLY A 110 5.34 8.48 -15.57
CA GLY A 110 6.30 7.69 -16.35
C GLY A 110 7.16 6.77 -15.47
N ARG A 111 7.92 5.90 -16.13
CA ARG A 111 8.82 4.92 -15.49
C ARG A 111 10.27 5.17 -15.87
N ASP A 112 11.15 5.20 -14.88
CA ASP A 112 12.59 5.17 -15.11
C ASP A 112 13.02 3.76 -15.54
N ARG A 113 13.61 3.66 -16.73
CA ARG A 113 14.07 2.38 -17.27
C ARG A 113 15.29 1.79 -16.54
N GLY A 114 16.05 2.60 -15.85
CA GLY A 114 17.24 2.14 -15.12
C GLY A 114 16.94 1.56 -13.75
N SER A 115 16.01 2.13 -13.01
CA SER A 115 15.58 1.63 -11.70
C SER A 115 14.22 0.93 -11.71
N TYR A 116 13.49 1.03 -12.82
CA TYR A 116 12.08 0.59 -12.94
C TYR A 116 11.14 1.26 -11.93
N SER A 117 11.54 2.39 -11.37
CA SER A 117 10.72 3.18 -10.46
C SER A 117 9.76 4.08 -11.24
N ASP A 118 8.53 4.16 -10.79
CA ASP A 118 7.52 5.03 -11.38
C ASP A 118 7.57 6.41 -10.72
N LYS A 119 7.45 7.49 -11.50
CA LYS A 119 7.30 8.84 -10.99
C LYS A 119 5.84 9.10 -10.66
N LEU A 120 5.55 9.55 -9.44
CA LEU A 120 4.18 9.78 -9.01
C LEU A 120 3.47 10.81 -9.91
N ARG A 121 2.14 10.61 -10.02
CA ARG A 121 1.20 11.64 -10.45
C ARG A 121 0.62 12.27 -9.19
N PRO A 122 0.94 13.52 -8.85
CA PRO A 122 0.57 14.10 -7.57
C PRO A 122 -0.94 14.17 -7.34
N GLU A 123 -1.72 14.36 -8.41
CA GLU A 123 -3.19 14.49 -8.36
C GLU A 123 -3.94 13.14 -8.37
N MET A 124 -3.22 12.02 -8.35
CA MET A 124 -3.78 10.68 -8.36
C MET A 124 -3.24 9.88 -7.18
N PRO A 125 -3.93 8.82 -6.73
CA PRO A 125 -3.32 7.85 -5.83
C PRO A 125 -2.03 7.29 -6.44
N SER A 126 -1.08 6.90 -5.61
CA SER A 126 0.09 6.14 -6.06
C SER A 126 -0.31 4.75 -6.55
N GLY A 127 0.52 4.10 -7.32
CA GLY A 127 0.42 2.66 -7.52
C GLY A 127 0.77 1.90 -6.23
N THR A 128 0.68 0.57 -6.28
CA THR A 128 1.04 -0.29 -5.16
C THR A 128 2.49 -0.07 -4.74
N VAL A 129 2.72 0.21 -3.46
CA VAL A 129 4.06 0.22 -2.86
C VAL A 129 4.65 -1.19 -2.99
N MET A 130 5.68 -1.31 -3.83
CA MET A 130 6.31 -2.58 -4.16
C MET A 130 7.51 -2.85 -3.26
N ILE A 131 7.58 -4.07 -2.74
CA ILE A 131 8.84 -4.61 -2.22
C ILE A 131 9.69 -5.01 -3.42
N GLY A 132 10.99 -4.72 -3.36
CA GLY A 132 11.89 -4.98 -4.48
C GLY A 132 11.89 -6.43 -4.94
N SER A 133 12.32 -6.62 -6.18
CA SER A 133 12.54 -7.92 -6.83
C SER A 133 13.55 -8.78 -6.05
N SER A 134 13.72 -10.03 -6.48
CA SER A 134 14.64 -11.06 -5.95
C SER A 134 16.09 -10.60 -5.63
N ALA A 135 16.49 -9.43 -6.07
CA ALA A 135 17.75 -8.78 -5.70
C ALA A 135 17.68 -7.93 -4.40
N GLY A 136 16.56 -7.98 -3.65
CA GLY A 136 16.43 -7.42 -2.31
C GLY A 136 16.24 -5.91 -2.21
N GLY A 137 16.09 -5.19 -3.32
CA GLY A 137 15.91 -3.75 -3.32
C GLY A 137 14.43 -3.31 -3.28
N ALA A 138 14.07 -2.40 -2.40
CA ALA A 138 12.81 -1.69 -2.51
C ALA A 138 12.80 -0.86 -3.80
N ARG A 139 11.62 -0.76 -4.44
CA ARG A 139 11.39 0.15 -5.57
C ARG A 139 10.55 1.33 -5.11
N PRO A 140 11.15 2.31 -4.41
CA PRO A 140 10.42 3.50 -4.04
C PRO A 140 10.03 4.27 -5.31
N PHE A 141 8.90 4.94 -5.25
CA PHE A 141 8.50 5.86 -6.30
C PHE A 141 9.52 7.00 -6.44
N ILE A 142 9.56 7.61 -7.63
CA ILE A 142 10.25 8.89 -7.84
C ILE A 142 9.30 10.00 -7.38
N HIS A 143 9.85 10.97 -6.63
CA HIS A 143 9.11 12.15 -6.18
C HIS A 143 8.61 12.96 -7.39
N PRO A 144 7.36 13.45 -7.38
CA PRO A 144 6.76 14.08 -8.56
C PRO A 144 7.43 15.42 -8.95
N TYR A 145 8.00 16.13 -7.98
CA TYR A 145 8.56 17.46 -8.16
C TYR A 145 10.09 17.52 -8.02
N GLU A 146 10.69 16.52 -7.41
CA GLU A 146 12.13 16.46 -7.13
C GLU A 146 12.77 15.24 -7.80
N PRO A 147 14.01 15.35 -8.31
CA PRO A 147 14.70 14.25 -8.99
C PRO A 147 15.31 13.26 -7.98
N ARG A 148 14.48 12.71 -7.10
CA ARG A 148 14.86 11.75 -6.06
C ARG A 148 13.81 10.66 -5.87
N ALA A 149 14.21 9.57 -5.23
CA ALA A 149 13.26 8.59 -4.72
C ALA A 149 12.50 9.16 -3.51
N LEU A 150 11.28 8.69 -3.28
CA LEU A 150 10.57 8.94 -2.03
C LEU A 150 11.38 8.41 -0.84
N THR A 151 11.21 9.05 0.30
CA THR A 151 11.73 8.56 1.59
C THR A 151 10.87 7.43 2.12
N VAL A 152 11.32 6.79 3.21
CA VAL A 152 10.52 5.80 3.91
C VAL A 152 9.25 6.44 4.48
N ARG A 153 9.36 7.65 5.07
CA ARG A 153 8.22 8.38 5.65
C ARG A 153 7.17 8.72 4.58
N GLU A 154 7.57 9.28 3.46
CA GLU A 154 6.67 9.57 2.35
C GLU A 154 5.97 8.31 1.83
N THR A 155 6.73 7.21 1.72
CA THR A 155 6.17 5.90 1.32
C THR A 155 5.21 5.34 2.38
N ALA A 156 5.52 5.51 3.67
CA ALA A 156 4.67 5.09 4.78
C ALA A 156 3.34 5.86 4.83
N ARG A 157 3.37 7.17 4.54
CA ARG A 157 2.14 7.97 4.44
C ARG A 157 1.26 7.56 3.25
N LEU A 158 1.87 7.19 2.09
CA LEU A 158 1.10 6.58 1.00
C LEU A 158 0.40 5.28 1.43
N HIS A 159 0.89 4.64 2.47
CA HIS A 159 0.34 3.40 3.04
C HIS A 159 -0.45 3.65 4.33
N SER A 160 -0.84 4.90 4.60
CA SER A 160 -1.59 5.36 5.78
C SER A 160 -0.95 5.12 7.14
N PHE A 161 0.38 4.91 7.23
CA PHE A 161 1.05 4.88 8.53
C PHE A 161 1.03 6.27 9.17
N PRO A 162 0.72 6.37 10.46
CA PRO A 162 0.78 7.63 11.17
C PRO A 162 2.22 8.10 11.36
N ASP A 163 2.41 9.41 11.50
CA ASP A 163 3.75 10.03 11.52
C ASP A 163 4.60 9.65 12.74
N TRP A 164 3.96 9.31 13.85
CA TRP A 164 4.65 8.86 15.06
C TRP A 164 5.20 7.43 14.97
N TYR A 165 4.76 6.63 13.97
CA TYR A 165 5.24 5.27 13.83
C TYR A 165 6.65 5.25 13.24
N GLU A 166 7.60 4.66 13.96
CA GLU A 166 8.99 4.57 13.56
C GLU A 166 9.34 3.18 13.02
N PHE A 167 9.99 3.15 11.86
CA PHE A 167 10.52 1.93 11.27
C PHE A 167 11.99 1.78 11.65
N SER A 168 12.40 0.59 12.07
CA SER A 168 13.76 0.28 12.48
C SER A 168 14.51 -0.58 11.46
N GLY A 169 15.83 -0.71 11.65
CA GLY A 169 16.69 -1.47 10.76
C GLY A 169 17.22 -0.65 9.57
N SER A 170 17.78 -1.34 8.59
CA SER A 170 18.29 -0.70 7.37
C SER A 170 17.16 -0.07 6.56
N ARG A 171 17.48 0.94 5.76
CA ARG A 171 16.48 1.59 4.89
C ARG A 171 15.72 0.61 4.01
N THR A 172 16.38 -0.41 3.48
CA THR A 172 15.72 -1.45 2.68
C THR A 172 14.71 -2.25 3.50
N GLU A 173 15.03 -2.56 4.75
CA GLU A 173 14.11 -3.24 5.67
C GLU A 173 12.94 -2.36 6.05
N GLN A 174 13.16 -1.06 6.27
CA GLN A 174 12.11 -0.10 6.53
C GLN A 174 11.09 -0.04 5.37
N TYR A 175 11.54 0.07 4.11
CA TYR A 175 10.63 -0.02 2.96
C TYR A 175 9.91 -1.37 2.88
N ARG A 176 10.58 -2.45 3.25
CA ARG A 176 9.97 -3.79 3.27
C ARG A 176 8.88 -3.89 4.32
N GLN A 177 9.08 -3.32 5.49
CA GLN A 177 8.07 -3.24 6.54
C GLN A 177 6.82 -2.51 6.04
N VAL A 178 7.01 -1.33 5.42
CA VAL A 178 5.90 -0.59 4.82
C VAL A 178 5.15 -1.42 3.78
N GLY A 179 5.86 -1.97 2.81
CA GLY A 179 5.23 -2.65 1.66
C GLY A 179 4.55 -3.98 2.01
N ASN A 180 4.98 -4.66 3.09
CA ASN A 180 4.39 -5.90 3.58
C ASN A 180 3.18 -5.68 4.50
N ALA A 181 3.02 -4.49 5.03
CA ALA A 181 1.94 -4.23 5.96
C ALA A 181 0.56 -4.22 5.27
N VAL A 182 -0.46 -4.44 6.06
CA VAL A 182 -1.82 -3.97 5.77
C VAL A 182 -1.85 -2.47 6.09
N PRO A 183 -2.39 -1.61 5.21
CA PRO A 183 -2.53 -0.20 5.52
C PRO A 183 -3.29 0.00 6.83
N PRO A 184 -2.72 0.72 7.82
CA PRO A 184 -3.32 0.85 9.15
C PRO A 184 -4.76 1.38 9.15
N LEU A 185 -5.06 2.34 8.29
CA LEU A 185 -6.42 2.87 8.17
C LEU A 185 -7.41 1.81 7.69
N LEU A 186 -7.05 1.00 6.67
CA LEU A 186 -7.91 -0.09 6.22
C LEU A 186 -8.04 -1.19 7.28
N ALA A 187 -6.97 -1.51 8.01
CA ALA A 187 -7.03 -2.46 9.11
C ALA A 187 -8.00 -1.99 10.20
N TYR A 188 -8.00 -0.69 10.52
CA TYR A 188 -8.95 -0.09 11.45
C TYR A 188 -10.39 -0.26 10.96
N GLU A 189 -10.68 0.07 9.70
CA GLU A 189 -12.04 -0.05 9.11
C GLU A 189 -12.56 -1.50 9.11
N ILE A 190 -11.68 -2.49 8.93
CA ILE A 190 -12.08 -3.91 8.94
C ILE A 190 -12.35 -4.41 10.37
N LEU A 191 -11.67 -3.86 11.38
CA LEU A 191 -11.68 -4.35 12.75
C LEU A 191 -12.62 -3.54 13.68
N SER A 192 -13.13 -2.41 13.23
CA SER A 192 -14.12 -1.57 13.94
C SER A 192 -15.54 -2.05 13.70
#